data_731f4fb81b1fcc7f04a25ec6568abd65
#
_entry.id   731f4fb81b1fcc7f04a25ec6568abd65
#
_cell.length_a   1.000
_cell.length_b   1.000
_cell.length_c   1.000
_cell.angle_alpha   90.00
_cell.angle_beta   90.00
_cell.angle_gamma   90.00
#
_symmetry.space_group_name_H-M   'P 1'
#
loop_
_entity.id
_entity.type
_entity.pdbx_description
1 polymer ?
#
loop_
_entity_poly.entity_id
_entity_poly.type
_entity_poly.pdbx_seq_one_letter_code
_entity_poly.pdbx_strand_id
1 'polypeptide(L)'
;SYTYFTWRVSKAEIIEYMNDLVFGPSRNYFRPNFWPNTPDILPYHLQMKGENSFLFRYALAATLSSNYGVYGPSYEFYENMPIEGKEEYYNSEKYEVRHYDWKRTNRMTDIMSLLNKVRKENAALQSTWNLQFCPIENDQLIAYIKATDDLSNIILIVVNLDPVRKQSGFVQLPKARLKLGDKINVKLRDLITDEYYTWTQEWNFVELTPNKIPFHVLQLEIHESNM
;
A
#
# COMPACT_ATOMS: atom_id res chain seq x y z
N SER A 1 -5.96 16.96 4.61
CA SER A 1 -4.98 17.39 5.64
C SER A 1 -3.74 16.51 5.59
N TYR A 2 -2.58 17.08 5.82
CA TYR A 2 -1.34 16.35 6.00
C TYR A 2 -1.44 15.39 7.20
N THR A 3 -0.76 14.25 7.14
CA THR A 3 -0.88 13.18 8.14
C THR A 3 0.48 12.68 8.61
N TYR A 4 0.51 12.05 9.80
CA TYR A 4 1.71 11.39 10.32
C TYR A 4 2.03 10.06 9.64
N PHE A 5 1.31 9.67 8.59
CA PHE A 5 1.63 8.48 7.78
C PHE A 5 3.10 8.43 7.38
N THR A 6 3.67 9.58 7.01
CA THR A 6 5.08 9.71 6.59
C THR A 6 6.06 9.02 7.54
N TRP A 7 5.78 9.02 8.84
CA TRP A 7 6.64 8.44 9.88
C TRP A 7 6.13 7.13 10.49
N ARG A 8 5.00 6.59 10.03
CA ARG A 8 4.51 5.27 10.47
C ARG A 8 5.11 4.20 9.58
N VAL A 9 6.07 3.43 10.10
CA VAL A 9 6.92 2.53 9.30
C VAL A 9 6.66 1.06 9.62
N SER A 10 6.56 0.71 10.90
CA SER A 10 6.31 -0.66 11.31
C SER A 10 4.84 -1.06 11.12
N LYS A 11 4.59 -2.37 11.01
CA LYS A 11 3.24 -2.95 10.95
C LYS A 11 2.35 -2.43 12.08
N ALA A 12 2.86 -2.45 13.31
CA ALA A 12 2.12 -2.02 14.50
C ALA A 12 1.73 -0.54 14.42
N GLU A 13 2.67 0.35 14.09
CA GLU A 13 2.42 1.79 13.96
C GLU A 13 1.41 2.11 12.86
N ILE A 14 1.48 1.41 11.72
CA ILE A 14 0.53 1.60 10.61
C ILE A 14 -0.86 1.16 11.04
N ILE A 15 -0.99 -0.01 11.67
CA ILE A 15 -2.29 -0.55 12.13
C ILE A 15 -2.90 0.35 13.18
N GLU A 16 -2.14 0.76 14.20
CA GLU A 16 -2.60 1.66 15.25
C GLU A 16 -3.10 2.99 14.67
N TYR A 17 -2.28 3.61 13.83
CA TYR A 17 -2.62 4.88 13.19
C TYR A 17 -3.88 4.80 12.31
N MET A 18 -3.99 3.75 11.51
CA MET A 18 -5.14 3.54 10.64
C MET A 18 -6.41 3.21 11.43
N ASN A 19 -6.30 2.47 12.53
CA ASN A 19 -7.45 2.17 13.40
C ASN A 19 -7.97 3.46 14.07
N ASP A 20 -7.09 4.31 14.57
CA ASP A 20 -7.48 5.62 15.11
C ASP A 20 -8.16 6.50 14.05
N LEU A 21 -7.63 6.52 12.84
CA LEU A 21 -8.20 7.28 11.72
C LEU A 21 -9.56 6.77 11.29
N VAL A 22 -9.71 5.46 11.12
CA VAL A 22 -10.91 4.83 10.52
C VAL A 22 -12.04 4.65 11.54
N PHE A 23 -11.70 4.33 12.77
CA PHE A 23 -12.69 3.99 13.81
C PHE A 23 -12.74 5.01 14.95
N GLY A 24 -11.74 5.87 15.08
CA GLY A 24 -11.71 6.93 16.08
C GLY A 24 -12.60 8.14 15.74
N PRO A 25 -12.74 9.08 16.69
CA PRO A 25 -13.55 10.30 16.51
C PRO A 25 -13.09 11.17 15.33
N SER A 26 -11.83 11.10 14.96
CA SER A 26 -11.22 11.85 13.83
C SER A 26 -11.91 11.58 12.49
N ARG A 27 -12.50 10.41 12.32
CA ARG A 27 -13.28 10.02 11.14
C ARG A 27 -14.35 11.05 10.75
N ASN A 28 -14.95 11.71 11.72
CA ASN A 28 -16.08 12.61 11.48
C ASN A 28 -15.67 13.95 10.83
N TYR A 29 -14.46 14.41 11.07
CA TYR A 29 -13.99 15.73 10.61
C TYR A 29 -12.68 15.73 9.85
N PHE A 30 -11.81 14.73 10.03
CA PHE A 30 -10.50 14.67 9.42
C PHE A 30 -10.58 14.00 8.04
N ARG A 31 -9.89 14.56 7.05
CA ARG A 31 -9.75 14.01 5.70
C ARG A 31 -8.26 13.85 5.42
N PRO A 32 -7.73 12.63 5.61
CA PRO A 32 -6.30 12.35 5.48
C PRO A 32 -5.83 12.48 4.04
N ASN A 33 -4.61 12.99 3.88
CA ASN A 33 -3.84 12.91 2.66
C ASN A 33 -2.49 12.29 3.00
N PHE A 34 -2.21 11.12 2.44
CA PHE A 34 -1.00 10.36 2.76
C PHE A 34 0.16 10.78 1.87
N TRP A 35 1.26 11.16 2.51
CA TRP A 35 2.48 11.56 1.85
C TRP A 35 3.62 10.62 2.24
N PRO A 36 4.18 9.80 1.33
CA PRO A 36 5.39 9.04 1.62
C PRO A 36 6.64 9.91 1.75
N ASN A 37 6.66 11.07 1.09
CA ASN A 37 7.67 12.12 1.19
C ASN A 37 7.02 13.50 1.00
N THR A 38 7.75 14.57 1.30
CA THR A 38 7.34 15.96 1.02
C THR A 38 8.53 16.77 0.52
N PRO A 39 8.36 18.01 0.03
CA PRO A 39 9.48 18.88 -0.30
C PRO A 39 10.47 19.11 0.86
N ASP A 40 9.98 19.04 2.10
CA ASP A 40 10.76 19.28 3.32
C ASP A 40 11.19 17.99 4.02
N ILE A 41 10.67 16.82 3.61
CA ILE A 41 10.85 15.58 4.38
C ILE A 41 11.23 14.43 3.47
N LEU A 42 12.46 13.95 3.67
CA LEU A 42 12.94 12.65 3.23
C LEU A 42 13.05 11.74 4.47
N PRO A 43 12.04 10.93 4.77
CA PRO A 43 12.03 10.14 6.01
C PRO A 43 13.14 9.10 6.02
N TYR A 44 13.67 8.77 7.21
CA TYR A 44 14.80 7.86 7.38
C TYR A 44 14.63 6.51 6.69
N HIS A 45 13.42 5.98 6.63
CA HIS A 45 13.16 4.69 5.97
C HIS A 45 13.27 4.74 4.44
N LEU A 46 13.28 5.92 3.82
CA LEU A 46 13.57 6.10 2.39
C LEU A 46 15.06 6.38 2.13
N GLN A 47 15.78 6.88 3.14
CA GLN A 47 17.19 7.20 3.00
C GLN A 47 18.01 5.92 2.83
N MET A 48 18.83 5.85 1.77
CA MET A 48 19.83 4.80 1.53
C MET A 48 19.32 3.35 1.49
N LYS A 49 17.99 3.11 1.48
CA LYS A 49 17.41 1.75 1.48
C LYS A 49 17.01 1.22 0.10
N GLY A 50 17.30 1.97 -0.94
CA GLY A 50 17.04 1.57 -2.32
C GLY A 50 15.58 1.68 -2.77
N GLU A 51 15.33 1.33 -4.03
CA GLU A 51 14.06 1.52 -4.74
C GLU A 51 12.86 0.83 -4.07
N ASN A 52 13.09 -0.34 -3.46
CA ASN A 52 12.00 -1.12 -2.87
C ASN A 52 11.29 -0.38 -1.72
N SER A 53 12.02 0.45 -0.95
CA SER A 53 11.44 1.29 0.10
C SER A 53 10.43 2.28 -0.48
N PHE A 54 10.73 2.88 -1.60
CA PHE A 54 9.82 3.78 -2.31
C PHE A 54 8.59 3.03 -2.82
N LEU A 55 8.77 1.84 -3.41
CA LEU A 55 7.68 1.06 -3.98
C LEU A 55 6.65 0.63 -2.94
N PHE A 56 7.07 0.03 -1.83
CA PHE A 56 6.09 -0.42 -0.83
C PHE A 56 5.44 0.76 -0.10
N ARG A 57 6.19 1.85 0.16
CA ARG A 57 5.62 3.05 0.77
C ARG A 57 4.59 3.72 -0.13
N TYR A 58 4.86 3.76 -1.43
CA TYR A 58 3.90 4.23 -2.41
C TYR A 58 2.62 3.37 -2.41
N ALA A 59 2.77 2.04 -2.45
CA ALA A 59 1.63 1.14 -2.41
C ALA A 59 0.76 1.35 -1.16
N LEU A 60 1.38 1.49 0.02
CA LEU A 60 0.67 1.81 1.27
C LEU A 60 -0.07 3.15 1.19
N ALA A 61 0.59 4.22 0.74
CA ALA A 61 -0.04 5.54 0.61
C ALA A 61 -1.23 5.48 -0.35
N ALA A 62 -1.03 4.85 -1.51
CA ALA A 62 -2.02 4.78 -2.57
C ALA A 62 -3.21 3.87 -2.26
N THR A 63 -3.10 2.90 -1.36
CA THR A 63 -4.17 1.93 -1.08
C THR A 63 -4.81 2.05 0.29
N LEU A 64 -4.13 2.59 1.30
CA LEU A 64 -4.72 2.83 2.63
C LEU A 64 -5.65 4.05 2.64
N SER A 65 -5.29 5.11 1.94
CA SER A 65 -6.07 6.35 1.90
C SER A 65 -6.75 6.57 0.54
N SER A 66 -7.93 7.19 0.58
CA SER A 66 -8.61 7.67 -0.64
C SER A 66 -7.85 8.81 -1.31
N ASN A 67 -7.03 9.52 -0.56
CA ASN A 67 -6.27 10.66 -1.04
C ASN A 67 -4.79 10.57 -0.61
N TYR A 68 -3.89 10.74 -1.55
CA TYR A 68 -2.45 10.71 -1.30
C TYR A 68 -1.73 11.67 -2.25
N GLY A 69 -0.51 12.01 -1.91
CA GLY A 69 0.39 12.78 -2.75
C GLY A 69 1.83 12.29 -2.65
N VAL A 70 2.63 12.65 -3.61
CA VAL A 70 4.08 12.46 -3.59
C VAL A 70 4.76 13.79 -3.92
N TYR A 71 5.92 14.03 -3.35
CA TYR A 71 6.79 15.07 -3.83
C TYR A 71 7.49 14.57 -5.10
N GLY A 72 6.86 14.89 -6.21
CA GLY A 72 7.02 14.51 -7.61
C GLY A 72 8.35 13.97 -8.05
N PRO A 73 9.22 14.75 -8.73
CA PRO A 73 10.40 14.19 -9.36
C PRO A 73 11.32 13.43 -8.41
N SER A 74 11.49 13.93 -7.19
CA SER A 74 12.35 13.28 -6.20
C SER A 74 11.88 11.87 -5.85
N TYR A 75 10.56 11.64 -5.76
CA TYR A 75 10.02 10.32 -5.50
C TYR A 75 10.10 9.42 -6.74
N GLU A 76 9.73 9.95 -7.89
CA GLU A 76 9.71 9.21 -9.16
C GLU A 76 11.10 8.72 -9.57
N PHE A 77 12.14 9.49 -9.24
CA PHE A 77 13.54 9.17 -9.56
C PHE A 77 14.33 8.53 -8.41
N TYR A 78 13.64 8.15 -7.31
CA TYR A 78 14.25 7.51 -6.13
C TYR A 78 15.35 8.37 -5.47
N GLU A 79 15.19 9.69 -5.46
CA GLU A 79 16.13 10.55 -4.77
C GLU A 79 16.08 10.26 -3.26
N ASN A 80 17.19 9.81 -2.72
CA ASN A 80 17.27 9.35 -1.34
C ASN A 80 18.50 9.85 -0.58
N MET A 81 19.18 10.85 -1.13
CA MET A 81 20.34 11.46 -0.51
C MET A 81 19.88 12.54 0.49
N PRO A 82 20.11 12.35 1.79
CA PRO A 82 19.75 13.32 2.81
C PRO A 82 20.85 14.36 3.03
N ILE A 83 20.49 15.47 3.66
CA ILE A 83 21.44 16.26 4.46
C ILE A 83 21.84 15.42 5.66
N GLU A 84 23.13 15.34 5.97
CA GLU A 84 23.65 14.50 7.05
C GLU A 84 22.93 14.75 8.38
N GLY A 85 22.42 13.67 8.98
CA GLY A 85 21.69 13.70 10.25
C GLY A 85 20.29 14.30 10.22
N LYS A 86 19.74 14.59 9.01
CA LYS A 86 18.41 15.18 8.85
C LYS A 86 17.49 14.32 7.98
N GLU A 87 16.18 14.54 8.12
CA GLU A 87 15.15 14.04 7.21
C GLU A 87 14.85 15.09 6.12
N GLU A 88 15.88 15.66 5.51
CA GLU A 88 15.78 16.65 4.44
C GLU A 88 16.58 16.19 3.23
N TYR A 89 16.08 16.52 2.03
CA TYR A 89 16.79 16.23 0.78
C TYR A 89 18.05 17.10 0.65
N TYR A 90 19.15 16.45 0.30
CA TYR A 90 20.33 17.14 -0.19
C TYR A 90 20.04 17.74 -1.57
N ASN A 91 20.39 19.00 -1.83
CA ASN A 91 20.09 19.70 -3.07
C ASN A 91 18.59 19.73 -3.44
N SER A 92 17.74 20.09 -2.47
CA SER A 92 16.30 20.22 -2.65
C SER A 92 15.94 21.35 -3.63
N GLU A 93 14.93 21.18 -4.47
CA GLU A 93 14.31 22.23 -5.28
C GLU A 93 13.85 23.45 -4.49
N LYS A 94 13.68 23.30 -3.19
CA LYS A 94 13.41 24.42 -2.27
C LYS A 94 14.49 25.49 -2.31
N TYR A 95 15.73 25.11 -2.61
CA TYR A 95 16.91 25.99 -2.59
C TYR A 95 17.65 26.04 -3.92
N GLU A 96 17.41 25.10 -4.82
CA GLU A 96 18.15 24.94 -6.07
C GLU A 96 17.24 24.72 -7.26
N VAL A 97 17.59 25.28 -8.40
CA VAL A 97 16.92 24.96 -9.68
C VAL A 97 17.41 23.60 -10.14
N ARG A 98 16.48 22.67 -10.30
CA ARG A 98 16.77 21.31 -10.78
C ARG A 98 16.13 21.03 -12.11
N HIS A 99 16.82 20.21 -12.90
CA HIS A 99 16.34 19.76 -14.20
C HIS A 99 16.23 18.26 -14.20
N TYR A 100 15.05 17.73 -14.56
CA TYR A 100 14.77 16.31 -14.63
C TYR A 100 14.57 15.87 -16.05
N ASP A 101 15.07 14.67 -16.39
CA ASP A 101 14.77 14.03 -17.66
C ASP A 101 13.39 13.34 -17.61
N TRP A 102 12.36 14.07 -17.96
CA TRP A 102 10.98 13.60 -17.98
C TRP A 102 10.70 12.49 -19.00
N LYS A 103 11.66 12.18 -19.87
CA LYS A 103 11.56 11.04 -20.79
C LYS A 103 12.06 9.74 -20.18
N ARG A 104 12.78 9.82 -19.07
CA ARG A 104 13.29 8.67 -18.35
C ARG A 104 12.13 7.94 -17.68
N THR A 105 11.90 6.71 -18.09
CA THR A 105 11.01 5.77 -17.42
C THR A 105 11.80 4.90 -16.44
N ASN A 106 11.16 4.45 -15.38
CA ASN A 106 11.70 3.51 -14.42
C ASN A 106 10.55 2.74 -13.77
N ARG A 107 10.90 1.75 -12.93
CA ARG A 107 9.93 0.90 -12.25
C ARG A 107 8.91 1.68 -11.39
N MET A 108 9.33 2.81 -10.79
CA MET A 108 8.42 3.64 -9.99
C MET A 108 7.35 4.29 -10.88
N THR A 109 7.75 4.91 -11.98
CA THR A 109 6.80 5.58 -12.89
C THR A 109 5.80 4.60 -13.49
N ASP A 110 6.24 3.38 -13.81
CA ASP A 110 5.37 2.31 -14.31
C ASP A 110 4.37 1.85 -13.24
N ILE A 111 4.83 1.62 -12.01
CA ILE A 111 3.99 1.24 -10.87
C ILE A 111 3.03 2.39 -10.49
N MET A 112 3.48 3.63 -10.50
CA MET A 112 2.60 4.78 -10.22
C MET A 112 1.47 4.87 -11.26
N SER A 113 1.80 4.73 -12.53
CA SER A 113 0.82 4.74 -13.62
C SER A 113 -0.20 3.61 -13.46
N LEU A 114 0.29 2.38 -13.26
CA LEU A 114 -0.55 1.19 -13.11
C LEU A 114 -1.43 1.27 -11.87
N LEU A 115 -0.87 1.59 -10.71
CA LEU A 115 -1.63 1.63 -9.45
C LEU A 115 -2.64 2.79 -9.43
N ASN A 116 -2.35 3.91 -10.09
CA ASN A 116 -3.32 4.99 -10.28
C ASN A 116 -4.51 4.54 -11.16
N LYS A 117 -4.24 3.78 -12.22
CA LYS A 117 -5.30 3.16 -13.04
C LYS A 117 -6.14 2.20 -12.20
N VAL A 118 -5.49 1.28 -11.47
CA VAL A 118 -6.16 0.34 -10.56
C VAL A 118 -7.06 1.08 -9.56
N ARG A 119 -6.57 2.14 -8.93
CA ARG A 119 -7.37 2.97 -8.01
C ARG A 119 -8.59 3.59 -8.68
N LYS A 120 -8.45 4.10 -9.88
CA LYS A 120 -9.54 4.74 -10.63
C LYS A 120 -10.62 3.72 -11.02
N GLU A 121 -10.23 2.51 -11.32
CA GLU A 121 -11.12 1.42 -11.77
C GLU A 121 -11.77 0.66 -10.60
N ASN A 122 -11.30 0.83 -9.36
CA ASN A 122 -11.77 0.10 -8.19
C ASN A 122 -12.35 1.02 -7.11
N ALA A 123 -13.67 1.02 -6.97
CA ALA A 123 -14.40 1.85 -6.01
C ALA A 123 -13.95 1.61 -4.55
N ALA A 124 -13.60 0.38 -4.22
CA ALA A 124 -13.09 0.02 -2.89
C ALA A 124 -11.83 0.82 -2.51
N LEU A 125 -10.98 1.20 -3.46
CA LEU A 125 -9.77 1.98 -3.22
C LEU A 125 -10.01 3.50 -3.13
N GLN A 126 -11.22 3.96 -3.42
CA GLN A 126 -11.58 5.37 -3.40
C GLN A 126 -12.15 5.84 -2.05
N SER A 127 -12.23 4.96 -1.07
CA SER A 127 -12.63 5.28 0.31
C SER A 127 -11.49 5.00 1.29
N THR A 128 -11.31 5.84 2.31
CA THR A 128 -10.41 5.55 3.44
C THR A 128 -11.11 4.64 4.47
N TRP A 129 -12.44 4.73 4.57
CA TRP A 129 -13.23 4.28 5.71
C TRP A 129 -13.65 2.81 5.66
N ASN A 130 -13.43 2.13 4.55
CA ASN A 130 -13.84 0.75 4.28
C ASN A 130 -12.72 -0.27 4.50
N LEU A 131 -11.74 0.08 5.32
CA LEU A 131 -10.56 -0.71 5.65
C LEU A 131 -10.86 -1.75 6.72
N GLN A 132 -10.31 -2.94 6.56
CA GLN A 132 -10.15 -3.93 7.63
C GLN A 132 -8.81 -4.63 7.48
N PHE A 133 -7.99 -4.64 8.54
CA PHE A 133 -6.76 -5.43 8.56
C PHE A 133 -7.05 -6.92 8.64
N CYS A 134 -6.23 -7.69 7.93
CA CYS A 134 -6.26 -9.15 7.94
C CYS A 134 -5.10 -9.66 8.79
N PRO A 135 -5.33 -10.61 9.72
CA PRO A 135 -4.23 -11.27 10.41
C PRO A 135 -3.24 -11.90 9.41
N ILE A 136 -1.95 -11.76 9.69
CA ILE A 136 -0.87 -12.36 8.91
C ILE A 136 0.28 -12.73 9.83
N GLU A 137 0.77 -13.97 9.70
CA GLU A 137 1.81 -14.58 10.57
C GLU A 137 3.23 -14.12 10.19
N ASN A 138 3.44 -12.82 10.07
CA ASN A 138 4.78 -12.25 9.85
C ASN A 138 4.74 -10.75 10.14
N ASP A 139 5.63 -10.26 10.99
CA ASP A 139 5.65 -8.84 11.36
C ASP A 139 6.22 -7.93 10.27
N GLN A 140 6.87 -8.50 9.26
CA GLN A 140 7.32 -7.78 8.07
C GLN A 140 6.30 -7.78 6.93
N LEU A 141 5.14 -8.41 7.14
CA LEU A 141 4.03 -8.37 6.20
C LEU A 141 2.83 -7.66 6.83
N ILE A 142 2.20 -6.79 6.07
CA ILE A 142 0.91 -6.20 6.43
C ILE A 142 -0.13 -6.59 5.39
N ALA A 143 -1.31 -7.01 5.85
CA ALA A 143 -2.42 -7.37 4.98
C ALA A 143 -3.71 -6.66 5.39
N TYR A 144 -4.49 -6.21 4.43
CA TYR A 144 -5.77 -5.57 4.68
C TYR A 144 -6.69 -5.67 3.46
N ILE A 145 -7.98 -5.66 3.73
CA ILE A 145 -8.99 -5.54 2.68
C ILE A 145 -9.63 -4.16 2.68
N LYS A 146 -10.05 -3.77 1.50
CA LYS A 146 -10.98 -2.67 1.25
C LYS A 146 -12.14 -3.20 0.40
N ALA A 147 -13.36 -2.95 0.82
CA ALA A 147 -14.53 -3.45 0.12
C ALA A 147 -15.63 -2.41 0.10
N THR A 148 -16.40 -2.36 -0.98
CA THR A 148 -17.67 -1.65 -1.02
C THR A 148 -18.68 -2.29 -0.07
N ASP A 149 -19.67 -1.55 0.38
CA ASP A 149 -20.66 -2.04 1.37
C ASP A 149 -21.48 -3.24 0.81
N ASP A 150 -21.72 -3.23 -0.48
CA ASP A 150 -22.42 -4.29 -1.22
C ASP A 150 -21.51 -5.47 -1.62
N LEU A 151 -20.21 -5.38 -1.32
CA LEU A 151 -19.18 -6.36 -1.70
C LEU A 151 -19.01 -6.54 -3.23
N SER A 152 -19.50 -5.62 -4.04
CA SER A 152 -19.34 -5.68 -5.50
C SER A 152 -17.89 -5.43 -5.96
N ASN A 153 -17.08 -4.78 -5.11
CA ASN A 153 -15.66 -4.57 -5.36
C ASN A 153 -14.87 -4.81 -4.06
N ILE A 154 -14.02 -5.82 -4.08
CA ILE A 154 -13.23 -6.27 -2.92
C ILE A 154 -11.77 -6.35 -3.35
N ILE A 155 -10.90 -5.63 -2.65
CA ILE A 155 -9.46 -5.60 -2.90
C ILE A 155 -8.73 -6.00 -1.62
N LEU A 156 -7.94 -7.08 -1.70
CA LEU A 156 -6.99 -7.48 -0.67
C LEU A 156 -5.61 -6.96 -1.06
N ILE A 157 -4.98 -6.25 -0.16
CA ILE A 157 -3.61 -5.74 -0.32
C ILE A 157 -2.71 -6.47 0.67
N VAL A 158 -1.58 -6.98 0.18
CA VAL A 158 -0.51 -7.54 1.01
C VAL A 158 0.78 -6.83 0.66
N VAL A 159 1.49 -6.31 1.66
CA VAL A 159 2.72 -5.52 1.45
C VAL A 159 3.85 -6.09 2.29
N ASN A 160 5.00 -6.29 1.66
CA ASN A 160 6.26 -6.58 2.34
C ASN A 160 6.90 -5.25 2.79
N LEU A 161 7.08 -5.09 4.09
CA LEU A 161 7.67 -3.91 4.72
C LEU A 161 9.21 -3.98 4.79
N ASP A 162 9.79 -5.14 4.49
CA ASP A 162 11.25 -5.32 4.42
C ASP A 162 11.73 -5.02 2.98
N PRO A 163 12.49 -3.95 2.75
CA PRO A 163 12.94 -3.59 1.40
C PRO A 163 14.01 -4.51 0.84
N VAL A 164 14.57 -5.39 1.66
CA VAL A 164 15.77 -6.18 1.31
C VAL A 164 15.45 -7.65 1.18
N ARG A 165 14.66 -8.20 2.11
CA ARG A 165 14.45 -9.63 2.23
C ARG A 165 13.10 -10.07 1.71
N LYS A 166 13.08 -11.24 1.08
CA LYS A 166 11.85 -11.97 0.80
C LYS A 166 11.13 -12.28 2.12
N GLN A 167 9.83 -12.05 2.15
CA GLN A 167 8.98 -12.34 3.28
C GLN A 167 7.81 -13.22 2.85
N SER A 168 7.40 -14.12 3.71
CA SER A 168 6.26 -15.01 3.49
C SER A 168 5.47 -15.24 4.78
N GLY A 169 4.22 -15.62 4.65
CA GLY A 169 3.34 -15.92 5.78
C GLY A 169 1.94 -16.31 5.32
N PHE A 170 1.11 -16.71 6.28
CA PHE A 170 -0.29 -17.02 6.01
C PHE A 170 -1.17 -15.80 6.33
N VAL A 171 -2.00 -15.42 5.36
CA VAL A 171 -3.01 -14.35 5.48
C VAL A 171 -4.36 -14.99 5.79
N GLN A 172 -5.04 -14.49 6.81
CA GLN A 172 -6.41 -14.86 7.13
C GLN A 172 -7.43 -14.02 6.37
N LEU A 173 -8.34 -14.67 5.64
CA LEU A 173 -9.49 -13.98 5.06
C LEU A 173 -10.50 -13.63 6.15
N PRO A 174 -11.01 -12.39 6.19
CA PRO A 174 -12.01 -11.97 7.18
C PRO A 174 -13.40 -12.50 6.80
N LYS A 175 -13.67 -13.78 7.13
CA LYS A 175 -14.89 -14.53 6.77
C LYS A 175 -16.17 -13.74 7.05
N ALA A 176 -16.31 -13.16 8.22
CA ALA A 176 -17.51 -12.41 8.61
C ALA A 176 -17.74 -11.19 7.69
N ARG A 177 -16.67 -10.42 7.40
CA ARG A 177 -16.75 -9.26 6.51
C ARG A 177 -17.12 -9.63 5.10
N LEU A 178 -16.56 -10.72 4.61
CA LEU A 178 -16.75 -11.21 3.23
C LEU A 178 -17.98 -12.12 3.10
N LYS A 179 -18.70 -12.38 4.19
CA LYS A 179 -19.87 -13.30 4.22
C LYS A 179 -19.54 -14.70 3.68
N LEU A 180 -18.31 -15.17 3.94
CA LEU A 180 -17.87 -16.49 3.50
C LEU A 180 -18.49 -17.60 4.35
N GLY A 181 -19.04 -18.61 3.69
CA GLY A 181 -19.52 -19.84 4.34
C GLY A 181 -18.38 -20.77 4.77
N ASP A 182 -18.75 -22.00 5.17
CA ASP A 182 -17.76 -23.00 5.58
C ASP A 182 -16.90 -23.51 4.42
N LYS A 183 -17.48 -23.58 3.22
CA LYS A 183 -16.73 -23.88 2.00
C LYS A 183 -16.27 -22.59 1.35
N ILE A 184 -14.99 -22.32 1.47
CA ILE A 184 -14.36 -21.13 0.87
C ILE A 184 -13.97 -21.48 -0.57
N ASN A 185 -14.36 -20.61 -1.51
CA ASN A 185 -13.90 -20.63 -2.90
C ASN A 185 -13.84 -19.20 -3.41
N VAL A 186 -12.67 -18.61 -3.30
CA VAL A 186 -12.39 -17.23 -3.68
C VAL A 186 -11.38 -17.23 -4.82
N LYS A 187 -11.76 -16.65 -5.94
CA LYS A 187 -10.82 -16.36 -7.03
C LYS A 187 -10.20 -14.99 -6.79
N LEU A 188 -8.93 -14.88 -7.07
CA LEU A 188 -8.16 -13.65 -6.92
C LEU A 188 -7.42 -13.36 -8.22
N ARG A 189 -7.46 -12.10 -8.64
CA ARG A 189 -6.64 -11.57 -9.72
C ARG A 189 -5.71 -10.51 -9.15
N ASP A 190 -4.42 -10.68 -9.33
CA ASP A 190 -3.46 -9.61 -9.01
C ASP A 190 -3.52 -8.53 -10.08
N LEU A 191 -3.96 -7.34 -9.70
CA LEU A 191 -4.12 -6.20 -10.60
C LEU A 191 -2.79 -5.56 -11.03
N ILE A 192 -1.67 -6.02 -10.45
CA ILE A 192 -0.33 -5.54 -10.77
C ILE A 192 0.37 -6.48 -11.77
N THR A 193 0.26 -7.79 -11.55
CA THR A 193 0.95 -8.81 -12.37
C THR A 193 0.04 -9.53 -13.36
N ASP A 194 -1.26 -9.36 -13.21
CA ASP A 194 -2.34 -10.07 -13.93
C ASP A 194 -2.36 -11.58 -13.68
N GLU A 195 -1.73 -12.04 -12.60
CA GLU A 195 -1.75 -13.43 -12.18
C GLU A 195 -3.06 -13.80 -11.46
N TYR A 196 -3.47 -15.07 -11.57
CA TYR A 196 -4.70 -15.57 -10.96
C TYR A 196 -4.41 -16.62 -9.92
N TYR A 197 -5.16 -16.57 -8.81
CA TYR A 197 -5.08 -17.52 -7.70
C TYR A 197 -6.46 -18.03 -7.32
N THR A 198 -6.51 -19.18 -6.67
CA THR A 198 -7.74 -19.69 -6.05
C THR A 198 -7.44 -20.04 -4.61
N TRP A 199 -8.16 -19.41 -3.67
CA TRP A 199 -8.06 -19.67 -2.25
C TRP A 199 -9.27 -20.45 -1.75
N THR A 200 -9.00 -21.61 -1.15
CA THR A 200 -10.03 -22.55 -0.66
C THR A 200 -10.03 -22.71 0.85
N GLN A 201 -9.17 -21.97 1.54
CA GLN A 201 -9.02 -22.01 2.98
C GLN A 201 -9.16 -20.61 3.56
N GLU A 202 -9.35 -20.54 4.89
CA GLU A 202 -9.37 -19.28 5.61
C GLU A 202 -7.97 -18.65 5.68
N TRP A 203 -6.94 -19.48 5.89
CA TRP A 203 -5.54 -19.07 5.92
C TRP A 203 -4.84 -19.49 4.62
N ASN A 204 -4.24 -18.53 3.93
CA ASN A 204 -3.61 -18.76 2.63
C ASN A 204 -2.20 -18.21 2.59
N PHE A 205 -1.30 -19.00 2.03
CA PHE A 205 0.12 -18.64 1.94
C PHE A 205 0.35 -17.53 0.92
N VAL A 206 1.18 -16.56 1.29
CA VAL A 206 1.70 -15.50 0.40
C VAL A 206 3.21 -15.39 0.56
N GLU A 207 3.87 -15.03 -0.53
CA GLU A 207 5.31 -14.77 -0.56
C GLU A 207 5.58 -13.56 -1.44
N LEU A 208 6.30 -12.56 -0.91
CA LEU A 208 6.64 -11.31 -1.59
C LEU A 208 8.16 -11.11 -1.62
N THR A 209 8.69 -10.96 -2.82
CA THR A 209 10.11 -10.74 -3.06
C THR A 209 10.35 -9.28 -3.50
N PRO A 210 11.15 -8.49 -2.77
CA PRO A 210 11.36 -7.07 -3.08
C PRO A 210 11.88 -6.81 -4.50
N ASN A 211 12.75 -7.68 -5.00
CA ASN A 211 13.33 -7.55 -6.36
C ASN A 211 12.30 -7.74 -7.50
N LYS A 212 11.13 -8.30 -7.19
CA LYS A 212 9.98 -8.32 -8.10
C LYS A 212 9.06 -7.16 -7.74
N ILE A 213 7.92 -7.45 -7.15
CA ILE A 213 6.96 -6.46 -6.64
C ILE A 213 6.78 -6.72 -5.15
N PRO A 214 7.07 -5.73 -4.26
CA PRO A 214 7.00 -5.93 -2.81
C PRO A 214 5.56 -5.93 -2.27
N PHE A 215 4.56 -6.03 -3.11
CA PHE A 215 3.15 -6.05 -2.71
C PHE A 215 2.27 -6.77 -3.73
N HIS A 216 1.13 -7.25 -3.27
CA HIS A 216 0.00 -7.69 -4.09
C HIS A 216 -1.17 -6.72 -3.96
N VAL A 217 -1.91 -6.53 -5.04
CA VAL A 217 -3.22 -5.86 -5.07
C VAL A 217 -4.20 -6.81 -5.72
N LEU A 218 -4.87 -7.60 -4.91
CA LEU A 218 -5.68 -8.73 -5.33
C LEU A 218 -7.16 -8.34 -5.36
N GLN A 219 -7.78 -8.38 -6.53
CA GLN A 219 -9.23 -8.30 -6.66
C GLN A 219 -9.83 -9.67 -6.36
N LEU A 220 -10.82 -9.70 -5.47
CA LEU A 220 -11.49 -10.92 -5.06
C LEU A 220 -12.83 -11.09 -5.75
N GLU A 221 -13.07 -12.29 -6.25
CA GLU A 221 -14.38 -12.77 -6.72
C GLU A 221 -14.82 -13.93 -5.82
N ILE A 222 -15.91 -13.72 -5.10
CA ILE A 222 -16.49 -14.74 -4.22
C ILE A 222 -17.52 -15.52 -5.01
N HIS A 223 -17.30 -16.82 -5.16
CA HIS A 223 -18.28 -17.71 -5.75
C HIS A 223 -19.07 -18.39 -4.65
N GLU A 224 -20.37 -18.13 -4.61
CA GLU A 224 -21.27 -18.93 -3.80
C GLU A 224 -21.16 -20.38 -4.26
N SER A 225 -20.75 -21.27 -3.35
CA SER A 225 -20.82 -22.70 -3.62
C SER A 225 -22.30 -23.04 -3.72
N ASN A 226 -22.80 -23.30 -4.93
CA ASN A 226 -24.14 -23.84 -5.12
C ASN A 226 -24.27 -25.06 -4.20
N MET A 227 -25.24 -24.98 -3.28
CA MET A 227 -25.66 -26.12 -2.44
C MET A 227 -26.15 -27.28 -3.29
#